data_51baa4a05d28fd47ceb6a79529bcab76
#
_entry.id   51baa4a05d28fd47ceb6a79529bcab76
#
_cell.length_a   1.000
_cell.length_b   1.000
_cell.length_c   1.000
_cell.angle_alpha   90.00
_cell.angle_beta   90.00
_cell.angle_gamma   90.00
#
_symmetry.space_group_name_H-M   'P 1'
#
loop_
_entity.id
_entity.type
_entity.pdbx_description
1 polymer ?
#
loop_
_entity_poly.entity_id
_entity_poly.type
_entity_poly.pdbx_seq_one_letter_code
_entity_poly.pdbx_strand_id
1 'polypeptide(L)'
;MQDFARMGIDEVYIQPITLVADQCYQQMRKQALKFLHSNEYGFTQVNIGKPLLTSLGVKNYADDYEATLESIVRHVNTKALNKSVVLMANGQNQLEFSTLQLKAMYGAAPNVVVFTTNGFPTFKQALTFLDRMGHKDLLVVPLALIGSTHLMDYLGGERSDSIYALLAEEGYNVDIWNEGLGENPHVQDLFLKHLGQAIRMSDRKRPMPRESVKPVMTNSRLEAQGLIS
;
A
#
# COMPACT_ATOMS: atom_id res chain seq x y z
N MET A 1 -5.18 -21.58 -1.11
CA MET A 1 -4.31 -22.23 -0.09
C MET A 1 -4.36 -23.76 -0.15
N GLN A 2 -5.52 -24.42 -0.03
CA GLN A 2 -5.61 -25.90 -0.08
C GLN A 2 -5.02 -26.48 -1.38
N ASP A 3 -5.27 -25.87 -2.52
CA ASP A 3 -4.71 -26.33 -3.79
C ASP A 3 -3.18 -26.20 -3.83
N PHE A 4 -2.62 -25.16 -3.23
CA PHE A 4 -1.16 -25.01 -3.09
C PHE A 4 -0.57 -26.15 -2.27
N ALA A 5 -1.21 -26.52 -1.15
CA ALA A 5 -0.79 -27.66 -0.34
C ALA A 5 -0.83 -28.98 -1.14
N ARG A 6 -1.90 -29.22 -1.92
CA ARG A 6 -2.00 -30.40 -2.81
C ARG A 6 -0.91 -30.45 -3.88
N MET A 7 -0.43 -29.28 -4.31
CA MET A 7 0.68 -29.16 -5.28
C MET A 7 2.07 -29.28 -4.63
N GLY A 8 2.13 -29.53 -3.31
CA GLY A 8 3.41 -29.63 -2.58
C GLY A 8 4.09 -28.28 -2.34
N ILE A 9 3.37 -27.18 -2.46
CA ILE A 9 3.89 -25.85 -2.14
C ILE A 9 3.78 -25.63 -0.64
N ASP A 10 4.90 -25.39 0.00
CA ASP A 10 5.01 -25.21 1.45
C ASP A 10 5.34 -23.77 1.87
N GLU A 11 5.75 -22.90 0.95
CA GLU A 11 6.02 -21.48 1.19
C GLU A 11 5.12 -20.60 0.32
N VAL A 12 4.38 -19.68 0.94
CA VAL A 12 3.46 -18.77 0.24
C VAL A 12 3.71 -17.32 0.65
N TYR A 13 3.78 -16.45 -0.34
CA TYR A 13 3.89 -14.99 -0.18
C TYR A 13 2.64 -14.34 -0.78
N ILE A 14 1.93 -13.57 0.03
CA ILE A 14 0.68 -12.91 -0.35
C ILE A 14 0.90 -11.41 -0.33
N GLN A 15 0.76 -10.74 -1.48
CA GLN A 15 0.73 -9.28 -1.53
C GLN A 15 -0.71 -8.82 -1.74
N PRO A 16 -1.36 -8.31 -0.69
CA PRO A 16 -2.69 -7.70 -0.83
C PRO A 16 -2.61 -6.41 -1.65
N ILE A 17 -3.48 -6.27 -2.61
CA ILE A 17 -3.61 -5.05 -3.40
C ILE A 17 -4.72 -4.22 -2.76
N THR A 18 -4.39 -3.53 -1.65
CA THR A 18 -5.29 -2.68 -0.87
C THR A 18 -4.61 -1.37 -0.50
N LEU A 19 -5.37 -0.28 -0.38
CA LEU A 19 -4.84 1.02 0.05
C LEU A 19 -4.45 1.00 1.52
N VAL A 20 -5.30 0.45 2.36
CA VAL A 20 -5.22 0.52 3.83
C VAL A 20 -5.44 -0.84 4.47
N ALA A 21 -5.07 -0.97 5.74
CA ALA A 21 -5.27 -2.18 6.52
C ALA A 21 -6.70 -2.26 7.09
N ASP A 22 -7.69 -2.23 6.21
CA ASP A 22 -9.11 -2.29 6.54
C ASP A 22 -9.55 -3.67 7.08
N GLN A 23 -10.86 -3.80 7.33
CA GLN A 23 -11.44 -5.04 7.83
C GLN A 23 -11.23 -6.22 6.87
N CYS A 24 -11.31 -5.99 5.56
CA CYS A 24 -11.10 -7.02 4.55
C CYS A 24 -9.67 -7.54 4.59
N TYR A 25 -8.68 -6.62 4.68
CA TYR A 25 -7.29 -6.98 4.86
C TYR A 25 -7.07 -7.82 6.14
N GLN A 26 -7.64 -7.39 7.27
CA GLN A 26 -7.50 -8.10 8.54
C GLN A 26 -8.12 -9.50 8.49
N GLN A 27 -9.28 -9.65 7.86
CA GLN A 27 -9.92 -10.95 7.66
C GLN A 27 -9.10 -11.86 6.77
N MET A 28 -8.62 -11.37 5.62
CA MET A 28 -7.72 -12.10 4.72
C MET A 28 -6.47 -12.56 5.46
N ARG A 29 -5.81 -11.65 6.18
CA ARG A 29 -4.61 -11.95 6.98
C ARG A 29 -4.87 -13.04 8.02
N LYS A 30 -5.98 -12.94 8.76
CA LYS A 30 -6.38 -13.94 9.74
C LYS A 30 -6.62 -15.31 9.10
N GLN A 31 -7.27 -15.35 7.94
CA GLN A 31 -7.51 -16.60 7.22
C GLN A 31 -6.21 -17.21 6.68
N ALA A 32 -5.34 -16.41 6.08
CA ALA A 32 -4.06 -16.89 5.56
C ALA A 32 -3.17 -17.50 6.66
N LEU A 33 -3.09 -16.85 7.83
CA LEU A 33 -2.28 -17.33 8.95
C LEU A 33 -2.83 -18.61 9.60
N LYS A 34 -4.13 -18.91 9.48
CA LYS A 34 -4.67 -20.20 9.94
C LYS A 34 -4.02 -21.39 9.23
N PHE A 35 -3.70 -21.25 7.95
CA PHE A 35 -3.05 -22.31 7.19
C PHE A 35 -1.62 -22.58 7.67
N LEU A 36 -0.89 -21.54 8.11
CA LEU A 36 0.44 -21.70 8.70
C LEU A 36 0.39 -22.47 10.04
N HIS A 37 -0.65 -22.24 10.85
CA HIS A 37 -0.79 -22.85 12.16
C HIS A 37 -1.52 -24.21 12.12
N SER A 38 -1.99 -24.63 10.96
CA SER A 38 -2.65 -25.91 10.78
C SER A 38 -1.63 -26.98 10.34
N ASN A 39 -1.50 -28.03 11.12
CA ASN A 39 -0.67 -29.19 10.76
C ASN A 39 -1.22 -29.97 9.55
N GLU A 40 -2.43 -29.65 9.09
CA GLU A 40 -3.12 -30.36 8.01
C GLU A 40 -2.52 -30.08 6.62
N TYR A 41 -1.98 -28.85 6.43
CA TYR A 41 -1.60 -28.37 5.09
C TYR A 41 -0.09 -28.35 4.83
N GLY A 42 0.74 -28.54 5.84
CA GLY A 42 2.19 -28.65 5.69
C GLY A 42 2.91 -27.35 5.28
N PHE A 43 2.26 -26.17 5.39
CA PHE A 43 2.93 -24.92 5.13
C PHE A 43 4.01 -24.63 6.16
N THR A 44 5.22 -24.43 5.69
CA THR A 44 6.36 -23.99 6.51
C THR A 44 6.39 -22.47 6.64
N GLN A 45 5.78 -21.76 5.67
CA GLN A 45 5.83 -20.31 5.63
C GLN A 45 4.61 -19.69 4.91
N VAL A 46 3.98 -18.73 5.58
CA VAL A 46 2.95 -17.85 4.98
C VAL A 46 3.28 -16.42 5.37
N ASN A 47 3.74 -15.64 4.40
CA ASN A 47 4.08 -14.23 4.59
C ASN A 47 3.12 -13.33 3.85
N ILE A 48 2.76 -12.22 4.49
CA ILE A 48 1.76 -11.30 3.97
C ILE A 48 2.39 -9.91 3.90
N GLY A 49 2.41 -9.36 2.70
CA GLY A 49 2.82 -7.98 2.45
C GLY A 49 1.85 -6.99 3.08
N LYS A 50 2.30 -5.76 3.23
CA LYS A 50 1.51 -4.67 3.81
C LYS A 50 0.69 -3.95 2.74
N PRO A 51 -0.43 -3.28 3.12
CA PRO A 51 -1.16 -2.36 2.27
C PRO A 51 -0.31 -1.17 1.81
N LEU A 52 -0.84 -0.37 0.89
CA LEU A 52 -0.13 0.78 0.32
C LEU A 52 0.21 1.84 1.38
N LEU A 53 -0.79 2.25 2.19
CA LEU A 53 -0.64 3.27 3.23
C LEU A 53 -0.47 2.59 4.60
N THR A 54 0.76 2.39 5.05
CA THR A 54 1.03 1.68 6.31
C THR A 54 2.14 2.31 7.13
N SER A 55 3.31 2.59 6.53
CA SER A 55 4.50 3.06 7.25
C SER A 55 4.65 4.57 7.18
N LEU A 56 4.96 5.19 8.32
CA LEU A 56 5.20 6.63 8.46
C LEU A 56 6.68 7.02 8.31
N GLY A 57 7.52 6.15 7.78
CA GLY A 57 8.94 6.46 7.61
C GLY A 57 9.74 6.48 8.92
N VAL A 58 9.31 5.73 9.94
CA VAL A 58 9.99 5.69 11.24
C VAL A 58 11.14 4.70 11.21
N LYS A 59 12.29 5.08 11.75
CA LYS A 59 13.52 4.28 11.78
C LYS A 59 14.07 4.03 10.36
N ASN A 60 14.15 2.76 9.96
CA ASN A 60 14.69 2.32 8.67
C ASN A 60 13.59 1.95 7.64
N TYR A 61 12.34 2.28 7.93
CA TYR A 61 11.22 2.03 7.02
C TYR A 61 10.99 3.25 6.13
N ALA A 62 10.74 3.01 4.85
CA ALA A 62 10.31 4.07 3.93
C ALA A 62 8.95 4.63 4.36
N ASP A 63 8.71 5.89 4.06
CA ASP A 63 7.41 6.52 4.24
C ASP A 63 6.50 6.14 3.06
N ASP A 64 5.50 5.31 3.35
CA ASP A 64 4.58 4.83 2.33
C ASP A 64 3.61 5.93 1.86
N TYR A 65 3.29 6.89 2.72
CA TYR A 65 2.40 8.01 2.40
C TYR A 65 3.08 9.00 1.43
N GLU A 66 4.31 9.40 1.72
CA GLU A 66 5.10 10.24 0.84
C GLU A 66 5.36 9.56 -0.50
N ALA A 67 5.79 8.30 -0.49
CA ALA A 67 6.02 7.52 -1.70
C ALA A 67 4.76 7.37 -2.56
N THR A 68 3.59 7.23 -1.93
CA THR A 68 2.30 7.16 -2.63
C THR A 68 1.95 8.52 -3.26
N LEU A 69 2.07 9.62 -2.52
CA LEU A 69 1.84 10.97 -3.03
C LEU A 69 2.75 11.27 -4.22
N GLU A 70 4.05 11.04 -4.09
CA GLU A 70 5.03 11.22 -5.18
C GLU A 70 4.68 10.40 -6.41
N SER A 71 4.25 9.14 -6.21
CA SER A 71 3.84 8.24 -7.29
C SER A 71 2.61 8.75 -8.03
N ILE A 72 1.61 9.26 -7.30
CA ILE A 72 0.40 9.85 -7.89
C ILE A 72 0.76 11.12 -8.64
N VAL A 73 1.44 12.08 -8.00
CA VAL A 73 1.80 13.36 -8.60
C VAL A 73 2.66 13.18 -9.85
N ARG A 74 3.64 12.27 -9.81
CA ARG A 74 4.47 11.96 -10.97
C ARG A 74 3.64 11.45 -12.14
N HIS A 75 2.66 10.59 -11.89
CA HIS A 75 1.81 10.01 -12.92
C HIS A 75 0.86 11.05 -13.53
N VAL A 76 0.19 11.84 -12.70
CA VAL A 76 -0.76 12.85 -13.18
C VAL A 76 -0.09 14.07 -13.80
N ASN A 77 1.09 14.49 -13.33
CA ASN A 77 1.83 15.63 -13.89
C ASN A 77 2.25 15.42 -15.35
N THR A 78 2.33 14.18 -15.82
CA THR A 78 2.58 13.91 -17.24
C THR A 78 1.43 14.39 -18.13
N LYS A 79 0.22 14.54 -17.58
CA LYS A 79 -1.00 14.89 -18.31
C LYS A 79 -1.67 16.20 -17.83
N ALA A 80 -1.31 16.72 -16.66
CA ALA A 80 -2.02 17.82 -15.99
C ALA A 80 -1.07 18.89 -15.42
N LEU A 81 -0.26 19.48 -16.27
CA LEU A 81 0.62 20.61 -15.91
C LEU A 81 -0.20 21.79 -15.36
N ASN A 82 0.18 22.29 -14.17
CA ASN A 82 -0.37 23.48 -13.50
C ASN A 82 -1.76 23.36 -12.85
N LYS A 83 -2.26 22.14 -12.56
CA LYS A 83 -3.49 21.96 -11.79
C LYS A 83 -3.21 21.55 -10.35
N SER A 84 -4.08 21.95 -9.43
CA SER A 84 -4.09 21.34 -8.11
C SER A 84 -4.78 19.97 -8.19
N VAL A 85 -4.22 18.98 -7.48
CA VAL A 85 -4.74 17.61 -7.48
C VAL A 85 -5.63 17.43 -6.26
N VAL A 86 -6.83 16.95 -6.48
CA VAL A 86 -7.80 16.63 -5.42
C VAL A 86 -7.96 15.12 -5.33
N LEU A 87 -7.42 14.52 -4.30
CA LEU A 87 -7.53 13.09 -4.04
C LEU A 87 -8.82 12.79 -3.29
N MET A 88 -9.75 12.10 -3.93
CA MET A 88 -11.02 11.73 -3.34
C MET A 88 -11.01 10.27 -2.90
N ALA A 89 -11.15 10.06 -1.59
CA ALA A 89 -11.28 8.75 -0.99
C ALA A 89 -12.73 8.43 -0.64
N ASN A 90 -13.10 7.17 -0.74
CA ASN A 90 -14.36 6.65 -0.23
C ASN A 90 -14.07 5.74 0.97
N GLY A 91 -14.76 5.98 2.09
CA GLY A 91 -14.67 5.09 3.24
C GLY A 91 -14.26 5.75 4.54
N GLN A 92 -14.12 4.91 5.57
CA GLN A 92 -14.00 5.31 6.97
C GLN A 92 -12.56 5.29 7.50
N ASN A 93 -11.55 5.13 6.65
CA ASN A 93 -10.14 5.06 7.08
C ASN A 93 -9.57 6.46 7.34
N GLN A 94 -10.14 7.13 8.34
CA GLN A 94 -9.89 8.55 8.63
C GLN A 94 -8.44 8.83 9.00
N LEU A 95 -7.79 7.91 9.72
CA LEU A 95 -6.40 8.08 10.15
C LEU A 95 -5.45 8.11 8.95
N GLU A 96 -5.60 7.16 8.03
CA GLU A 96 -4.74 7.03 6.87
C GLU A 96 -4.92 8.22 5.91
N PHE A 97 -6.15 8.63 5.63
CA PHE A 97 -6.41 9.75 4.74
C PHE A 97 -6.07 11.11 5.35
N SER A 98 -6.25 11.29 6.68
CA SER A 98 -5.77 12.48 7.39
C SER A 98 -4.25 12.54 7.39
N THR A 99 -3.58 11.42 7.57
CA THR A 99 -2.12 11.33 7.48
C THR A 99 -1.64 11.67 6.09
N LEU A 100 -2.31 11.16 5.05
CA LEU A 100 -1.99 11.48 3.67
C LEU A 100 -2.14 12.98 3.39
N GLN A 101 -3.21 13.62 3.89
CA GLN A 101 -3.41 15.07 3.81
C GLN A 101 -2.29 15.84 4.52
N LEU A 102 -1.91 15.43 5.73
CA LEU A 102 -0.82 16.07 6.47
C LEU A 102 0.51 15.97 5.71
N LYS A 103 0.83 14.80 5.17
CA LYS A 103 2.04 14.60 4.37
C LYS A 103 2.03 15.44 3.08
N ALA A 104 0.89 15.57 2.43
CA ALA A 104 0.75 16.47 1.27
C ALA A 104 1.06 17.93 1.66
N MET A 105 0.45 18.41 2.75
CA MET A 105 0.61 19.82 3.19
C MET A 105 2.03 20.18 3.61
N TYR A 106 2.73 19.26 4.31
CA TYR A 106 4.00 19.56 4.96
C TYR A 106 5.24 19.15 4.16
N GLY A 107 5.11 18.63 2.96
CA GLY A 107 6.31 18.34 2.21
C GLY A 107 6.16 17.74 0.82
N ALA A 108 5.55 16.57 0.73
CA ALA A 108 5.67 15.76 -0.48
C ALA A 108 4.90 16.30 -1.70
N ALA A 109 3.79 17.01 -1.49
CA ALA A 109 2.92 17.46 -2.57
C ALA A 109 2.04 18.66 -2.15
N PRO A 110 2.57 19.87 -2.06
CA PRO A 110 1.86 21.03 -1.53
C PRO A 110 0.65 21.47 -2.37
N ASN A 111 0.55 21.02 -3.61
CA ASN A 111 -0.60 21.26 -4.50
C ASN A 111 -1.61 20.12 -4.49
N VAL A 112 -1.54 19.20 -3.54
CA VAL A 112 -2.46 18.07 -3.37
C VAL A 112 -3.36 18.30 -2.16
N VAL A 113 -4.65 18.10 -2.34
CA VAL A 113 -5.67 18.09 -1.27
C VAL A 113 -6.35 16.73 -1.24
N VAL A 114 -6.54 16.20 -0.04
CA VAL A 114 -7.22 14.92 0.18
C VAL A 114 -8.53 15.18 0.90
N PHE A 115 -9.61 14.53 0.48
CA PHE A 115 -10.85 14.46 1.25
C PHE A 115 -11.53 13.09 1.12
N THR A 116 -12.47 12.85 2.03
CA THR A 116 -13.29 11.65 2.03
C THR A 116 -14.75 11.99 1.87
N THR A 117 -15.50 11.12 1.21
CA THR A 117 -16.94 11.32 1.00
C THR A 117 -17.75 11.14 2.29
N ASN A 118 -17.30 10.27 3.18
CA ASN A 118 -18.01 9.85 4.41
C ASN A 118 -17.15 9.91 5.66
N GLY A 119 -16.18 10.83 5.74
CA GLY A 119 -15.27 10.85 6.87
C GLY A 119 -14.44 12.11 6.97
N PHE A 120 -13.20 11.97 7.38
CA PHE A 120 -12.24 13.04 7.57
C PHE A 120 -10.95 12.73 6.78
N PRO A 121 -10.34 13.70 6.07
CA PRO A 121 -10.77 15.10 5.90
C PRO A 121 -12.09 15.24 5.14
N THR A 122 -12.91 16.19 5.53
CA THR A 122 -14.22 16.45 4.91
C THR A 122 -14.08 17.26 3.63
N PHE A 123 -15.09 17.23 2.76
CA PHE A 123 -15.17 18.11 1.57
C PHE A 123 -15.02 19.59 1.94
N LYS A 124 -15.70 20.06 2.99
CA LYS A 124 -15.59 21.46 3.48
C LYS A 124 -14.16 21.84 3.85
N GLN A 125 -13.41 20.92 4.46
CA GLN A 125 -12.01 21.18 4.78
C GLN A 125 -11.13 21.22 3.53
N ALA A 126 -11.41 20.36 2.54
CA ALA A 126 -10.74 20.41 1.26
C ALA A 126 -10.94 21.76 0.56
N LEU A 127 -12.18 22.29 0.52
CA LEU A 127 -12.47 23.64 0.00
C LEU A 127 -11.62 24.70 0.72
N THR A 128 -11.52 24.66 2.06
CA THR A 128 -10.70 25.61 2.82
C THR A 128 -9.22 25.55 2.41
N PHE A 129 -8.68 24.38 2.09
CA PHE A 129 -7.30 24.23 1.62
C PHE A 129 -7.15 24.74 0.18
N LEU A 130 -8.09 24.42 -0.70
CA LEU A 130 -8.09 24.88 -2.09
C LEU A 130 -8.16 26.42 -2.18
N ASP A 131 -9.01 27.06 -1.37
CA ASP A 131 -9.11 28.51 -1.30
C ASP A 131 -7.79 29.15 -0.87
N ARG A 132 -7.08 28.56 0.10
CA ARG A 132 -5.76 29.05 0.54
C ARG A 132 -4.69 28.90 -0.54
N MET A 133 -4.78 27.88 -1.37
CA MET A 133 -3.87 27.68 -2.51
C MET A 133 -4.10 28.71 -3.61
N GLY A 134 -5.33 29.23 -3.75
CA GLY A 134 -5.71 30.19 -4.77
C GLY A 134 -5.75 29.67 -6.20
N HIS A 135 -5.61 28.37 -6.39
CA HIS A 135 -5.70 27.73 -7.70
C HIS A 135 -7.15 27.46 -8.06
N LYS A 136 -7.53 27.73 -9.31
CA LYS A 136 -8.89 27.49 -9.80
C LYS A 136 -9.02 26.27 -10.71
N ASP A 137 -7.90 25.78 -11.24
CA ASP A 137 -7.88 24.59 -12.09
C ASP A 137 -7.55 23.36 -11.27
N LEU A 138 -8.46 22.41 -11.23
CA LEU A 138 -8.39 21.19 -10.43
C LEU A 138 -8.37 19.93 -11.30
N LEU A 139 -7.62 18.92 -10.83
CA LEU A 139 -7.72 17.56 -11.30
C LEU A 139 -8.16 16.66 -10.15
N VAL A 140 -9.36 16.11 -10.24
CA VAL A 140 -9.87 15.16 -9.24
C VAL A 140 -9.41 13.75 -9.59
N VAL A 141 -8.73 13.11 -8.66
CA VAL A 141 -8.16 11.77 -8.81
C VAL A 141 -8.78 10.84 -7.76
N PRO A 142 -9.39 9.72 -8.15
CA PRO A 142 -9.93 8.77 -7.17
C PRO A 142 -8.80 8.07 -6.41
N LEU A 143 -8.87 8.10 -5.08
CA LEU A 143 -8.07 7.25 -4.20
C LEU A 143 -8.70 5.84 -4.15
N ALA A 144 -8.73 5.19 -5.29
CA ALA A 144 -9.22 3.83 -5.47
C ALA A 144 -8.28 3.06 -6.41
N LEU A 145 -8.04 1.79 -6.13
CA LEU A 145 -7.15 0.97 -6.95
C LEU A 145 -7.77 0.61 -8.31
N ILE A 146 -9.09 0.51 -8.35
CA ILE A 146 -9.86 0.17 -9.55
C ILE A 146 -10.84 1.31 -9.82
N GLY A 147 -10.81 1.86 -11.04
CA GLY A 147 -11.85 2.74 -11.54
C GLY A 147 -13.10 1.92 -11.85
N SER A 148 -14.17 2.08 -11.06
CA SER A 148 -15.46 1.49 -11.36
C SER A 148 -16.40 2.51 -12.00
N THR A 149 -17.32 2.06 -12.84
CA THR A 149 -18.36 2.93 -13.45
C THR A 149 -19.09 3.74 -12.39
N HIS A 150 -19.48 3.10 -11.29
CA HIS A 150 -20.18 3.78 -10.19
C HIS A 150 -19.30 4.87 -9.53
N LEU A 151 -18.01 4.63 -9.35
CA LEU A 151 -17.08 5.64 -8.83
C LEU A 151 -16.94 6.81 -9.81
N MET A 152 -16.84 6.53 -11.10
CA MET A 152 -16.74 7.57 -12.14
C MET A 152 -18.01 8.40 -12.27
N ASP A 153 -19.19 7.79 -12.16
CA ASP A 153 -20.47 8.49 -12.11
C ASP A 153 -20.57 9.41 -10.90
N TYR A 154 -20.06 8.98 -9.75
CA TYR A 154 -20.01 9.79 -8.54
C TYR A 154 -19.02 10.97 -8.65
N LEU A 155 -17.89 10.76 -9.31
CA LEU A 155 -16.90 11.81 -9.52
C LEU A 155 -17.34 12.85 -10.54
N GLY A 156 -17.74 12.43 -11.72
CA GLY A 156 -17.93 13.28 -12.89
C GLY A 156 -19.27 13.15 -13.58
N GLY A 157 -20.24 12.40 -13.01
CA GLY A 157 -21.56 12.21 -13.60
C GLY A 157 -22.42 13.47 -13.62
N GLU A 158 -23.51 13.44 -14.41
CA GLU A 158 -24.47 14.56 -14.59
C GLU A 158 -25.28 14.90 -13.32
N ARG A 159 -25.08 14.18 -12.24
CA ARG A 159 -25.80 14.37 -10.97
C ARG A 159 -25.34 15.67 -10.30
N SER A 160 -26.26 16.40 -9.71
CA SER A 160 -25.99 17.63 -8.95
C SER A 160 -25.15 17.40 -7.67
N ASP A 161 -25.09 16.17 -7.18
CA ASP A 161 -24.28 15.76 -6.03
C ASP A 161 -22.95 15.06 -6.44
N SER A 162 -22.57 15.08 -7.72
CA SER A 162 -21.26 14.64 -8.16
C SER A 162 -20.16 15.58 -7.66
N ILE A 163 -18.96 15.07 -7.47
CA ILE A 163 -17.81 15.89 -7.02
C ILE A 163 -17.52 17.00 -8.04
N TYR A 164 -17.64 16.70 -9.33
CA TYR A 164 -17.52 17.69 -10.39
C TYR A 164 -18.51 18.84 -10.18
N ALA A 165 -19.82 18.55 -10.00
CA ALA A 165 -20.84 19.56 -9.84
C ALA A 165 -20.63 20.41 -8.59
N LEU A 166 -20.31 19.79 -7.46
CA LEU A 166 -20.05 20.46 -6.18
C LEU A 166 -18.84 21.40 -6.25
N LEU A 167 -17.74 21.00 -6.90
CA LEU A 167 -16.57 21.86 -7.07
C LEU A 167 -16.81 22.96 -8.11
N ALA A 168 -17.56 22.68 -9.17
CA ALA A 168 -17.91 23.67 -10.18
C ALA A 168 -18.84 24.76 -9.60
N GLU A 169 -19.77 24.42 -8.71
CA GLU A 169 -20.62 25.37 -7.97
C GLU A 169 -19.79 26.32 -7.10
N GLU A 170 -18.67 25.84 -6.53
CA GLU A 170 -17.72 26.66 -5.78
C GLU A 170 -16.77 27.47 -6.68
N GLY A 171 -16.97 27.44 -7.99
CA GLY A 171 -16.24 28.25 -8.97
C GLY A 171 -14.88 27.71 -9.37
N TYR A 172 -14.66 26.41 -9.29
CA TYR A 172 -13.47 25.74 -9.79
C TYR A 172 -13.67 25.19 -11.22
N ASN A 173 -12.60 25.16 -12.00
CA ASN A 173 -12.51 24.44 -13.26
C ASN A 173 -12.03 23.01 -12.98
N VAL A 174 -12.86 22.03 -13.26
CA VAL A 174 -12.63 20.65 -12.79
C VAL A 174 -12.42 19.70 -13.95
N ASP A 175 -11.34 18.96 -13.91
CA ASP A 175 -11.11 17.76 -14.71
C ASP A 175 -11.18 16.53 -13.81
N ILE A 176 -11.65 15.42 -14.38
CA ILE A 176 -11.70 14.13 -13.68
C ILE A 176 -10.66 13.17 -14.29
N TRP A 177 -9.88 12.55 -13.42
CA TRP A 177 -8.97 11.48 -13.78
C TRP A 177 -9.73 10.15 -13.81
N ASN A 178 -9.74 9.48 -14.96
CA ASN A 178 -10.57 8.31 -15.20
C ASN A 178 -9.88 6.97 -14.93
N GLU A 179 -8.66 6.98 -14.40
CA GLU A 179 -7.90 5.77 -14.14
C GLU A 179 -7.88 5.46 -12.62
N GLY A 180 -7.89 4.18 -12.26
CA GLY A 180 -7.63 3.76 -10.88
C GLY A 180 -6.12 3.82 -10.56
N LEU A 181 -5.77 3.95 -9.28
CA LEU A 181 -4.37 3.95 -8.85
C LEU A 181 -3.63 2.65 -9.20
N GLY A 182 -4.35 1.55 -9.39
CA GLY A 182 -3.77 0.27 -9.84
C GLY A 182 -3.24 0.30 -11.27
N GLU A 183 -3.64 1.29 -12.08
CA GLU A 183 -3.13 1.51 -13.43
C GLU A 183 -1.84 2.35 -13.45
N ASN A 184 -1.51 2.99 -12.31
CA ASN A 184 -0.30 3.76 -12.15
C ASN A 184 0.93 2.84 -11.93
N PRO A 185 1.91 2.79 -12.86
CA PRO A 185 3.06 1.91 -12.74
C PRO A 185 3.92 2.20 -11.50
N HIS A 186 3.99 3.46 -11.04
CA HIS A 186 4.72 3.79 -9.83
C HIS A 186 4.04 3.28 -8.56
N VAL A 187 2.71 3.20 -8.55
CA VAL A 187 1.95 2.56 -7.47
C VAL A 187 2.11 1.04 -7.51
N GLN A 188 2.11 0.44 -8.70
CA GLN A 188 2.42 -0.98 -8.86
C GLN A 188 3.81 -1.33 -8.29
N ASP A 189 4.82 -0.50 -8.56
CA ASP A 189 6.17 -0.66 -8.01
C ASP A 189 6.20 -0.61 -6.47
N LEU A 190 5.34 0.19 -5.83
CA LEU A 190 5.23 0.20 -4.37
C LEU A 190 4.72 -1.15 -3.83
N PHE A 191 3.72 -1.76 -4.46
CA PHE A 191 3.26 -3.10 -4.09
C PHE A 191 4.36 -4.16 -4.28
N LEU A 192 5.13 -4.09 -5.36
CA LEU A 192 6.26 -4.98 -5.58
C LEU A 192 7.36 -4.79 -4.53
N LYS A 193 7.63 -3.56 -4.10
CA LYS A 193 8.54 -3.28 -2.98
C LYS A 193 8.03 -3.88 -1.66
N HIS A 194 6.72 -3.80 -1.38
CA HIS A 194 6.12 -4.40 -0.19
C HIS A 194 6.21 -5.93 -0.21
N LEU A 195 5.96 -6.56 -1.36
CA LEU A 195 6.18 -8.00 -1.54
C LEU A 195 7.64 -8.38 -1.29
N GLY A 196 8.58 -7.66 -1.89
CA GLY A 196 10.02 -7.87 -1.67
C GLY A 196 10.45 -7.68 -0.21
N GLN A 197 9.80 -6.78 0.54
CA GLN A 197 10.02 -6.65 1.98
C GLN A 197 9.51 -7.88 2.74
N ALA A 198 8.31 -8.39 2.41
CA ALA A 198 7.74 -9.58 3.03
C ALA A 198 8.64 -10.82 2.81
N ILE A 199 9.21 -10.98 1.62
CA ILE A 199 10.17 -12.05 1.29
C ILE A 199 11.44 -11.91 2.13
N ARG A 200 12.09 -10.74 2.14
CA ARG A 200 13.33 -10.51 2.90
C ARG A 200 13.16 -10.65 4.42
N MET A 201 12.02 -10.25 4.97
CA MET A 201 11.72 -10.43 6.40
C MET A 201 11.58 -11.90 6.76
N SER A 202 11.12 -12.70 5.85
CA SER A 202 11.03 -14.14 5.95
C SER A 202 12.41 -14.79 6.00
N ASP A 203 13.28 -14.47 5.07
CA ASP A 203 14.64 -15.03 5.00
C ASP A 203 15.44 -14.76 6.27
N ARG A 204 15.23 -13.59 6.90
CA ARG A 204 15.86 -13.25 8.19
C ARG A 204 15.35 -14.10 9.37
N LYS A 205 14.17 -14.67 9.28
CA LYS A 205 13.58 -15.53 10.31
C LYS A 205 13.92 -17.00 10.12
N ARG A 206 14.46 -17.38 8.96
CA ARG A 206 14.96 -18.74 8.75
C ARG A 206 16.12 -18.99 9.71
N PRO A 207 16.09 -20.07 10.51
CA PRO A 207 17.28 -20.47 11.25
C PRO A 207 18.39 -20.70 10.21
N MET A 208 19.58 -20.13 10.46
CA MET A 208 20.75 -20.44 9.64
C MET A 208 20.83 -21.96 9.48
N PRO A 209 21.07 -22.49 8.28
CA PRO A 209 21.36 -23.89 8.12
C PRO A 209 22.42 -24.22 9.18
N ARG A 210 22.17 -25.16 10.06
CA ARG A 210 23.21 -25.70 10.92
C ARG A 210 24.25 -26.24 9.94
N GLU A 211 25.31 -25.50 9.71
CA GLU A 211 26.49 -26.09 9.10
C GLU A 211 26.69 -27.40 9.84
N SER A 212 26.73 -28.49 9.11
CA SER A 212 27.03 -29.78 9.71
C SER A 212 28.35 -29.58 10.45
N VAL A 213 28.24 -29.39 11.75
CA VAL A 213 29.43 -29.30 12.62
C VAL A 213 30.16 -30.61 12.37
N LYS A 214 31.20 -30.55 11.57
CA LYS A 214 32.09 -31.71 11.42
C LYS A 214 32.44 -32.12 12.85
N PRO A 215 32.19 -33.37 13.25
CA PRO A 215 32.46 -33.75 14.61
C PRO A 215 33.91 -33.41 14.89
N VAL A 216 34.13 -32.54 15.89
CA VAL A 216 35.49 -32.26 16.38
C VAL A 216 36.06 -33.61 16.80
N MET A 217 37.09 -34.06 16.12
CA MET A 217 37.77 -35.29 16.48
C MET A 217 38.31 -35.10 17.90
N THR A 218 37.82 -35.86 18.84
CA THR A 218 38.37 -35.90 20.19
C THR A 218 39.73 -36.56 20.14
N ASN A 219 40.67 -36.14 21.01
CA ASN A 219 42.04 -36.67 21.07
C ASN A 219 42.09 -38.21 21.09
N SER A 220 41.12 -38.87 21.75
CA SER A 220 40.97 -40.30 21.76
C SER A 220 40.74 -40.97 20.39
N ARG A 221 40.17 -40.23 19.43
CA ARG A 221 39.97 -40.71 18.04
C ARG A 221 41.20 -40.47 17.18
N LEU A 222 41.97 -39.43 17.49
CA LEU A 222 43.24 -39.13 16.82
C LEU A 222 44.32 -40.13 17.18
N GLU A 223 44.37 -40.55 18.46
CA GLU A 223 45.23 -41.63 18.95
C GLU A 223 44.88 -42.97 18.33
N ALA A 224 43.61 -43.30 18.21
CA ALA A 224 43.13 -44.55 17.58
C ALA A 224 43.45 -44.62 16.07
N GLN A 225 43.72 -43.50 15.40
CA GLN A 225 44.08 -43.43 13.99
C GLN A 225 45.58 -43.20 13.75
N GLY A 226 46.43 -43.20 14.82
CA GLY A 226 47.87 -43.05 14.70
C GLY A 226 48.33 -41.68 14.20
N LEU A 227 47.51 -40.65 14.36
CA LEU A 227 47.77 -39.29 13.86
C LEU A 227 48.48 -38.41 14.89
N ILE A 228 48.51 -38.81 16.17
CA ILE A 228 49.29 -38.20 17.26
C ILE A 228 49.81 -39.31 18.17
N SER A 229 51.07 -39.19 18.59
CA SER A 229 51.74 -40.07 19.58
C SER A 229 51.71 -39.38 20.94
#